data_a317bb5517cd48716fc5df857ea6d741
#
_entry.id   a317bb5517cd48716fc5df857ea6d741
#
_cell.length_a   1.000
_cell.length_b   1.000
_cell.length_c   1.000
_cell.angle_alpha   90.00
_cell.angle_beta   90.00
_cell.angle_gamma   90.00
#
_symmetry.space_group_name_H-M   'P 1'
#
loop_
_entity.id
_entity.type
_entity.pdbx_description
1 polymer ?
#
loop_
_entity_poly.entity_id
_entity_poly.type
_entity_poly.pdbx_seq_one_letter_code
_entity_poly.pdbx_strand_id
1 'polypeptide(L)'
;MSKRFTVIAGSLALALLAVSCGNSDDPNTNSSSEACPLSALDEVTTPVEVTVWHNLASLNKKVLEQQIAAFNASQNKVRVVGQNQGITFDEVQRKVEQAIPDRQLPGIVLLEDTKTQWAADSHLFVSGTECLAQDPEAKKTFDNLLPIVKKSYELNNTFLPVSFSTYTAVVFFNQRHFSAAGLDQQHGPATLDEMYEQAKRLKATFPDKTPVAMVAQPWILEWWLSGAGQPLVNNNNGRDGRATESEFDNPNTKSVLKLFQKMKSEGLLNIVPATPGQTNHVLAMANQTASMVVESTAANATIAGVLEGTIDSARLKEELGIDLPAGSENLKLDLQIGASPLPGIKQAGKGQIGGGVWYIPNTGTPAQQAGAWRFAQFMNQTANQAQWSVTGSNVPVFTPVIADPSVTTSWTSSLAGKWQKIAYDVLAGVSSDFPGPIIGPYSETRIAEQKAIEEALINDRDVDEVVAQADSTITSELAAYAQDAGKGS
;
A
#
# COMPACT_ATOMS: atom_id res chain seq x y z
N MET A 1 -7.22 63.41 2.55
CA MET A 1 -8.14 64.02 1.55
C MET A 1 -9.25 63.02 1.31
N SER A 2 -10.42 63.39 1.82
CA SER A 2 -11.70 62.66 1.76
C SER A 2 -12.33 62.78 0.38
N LYS A 3 -12.91 61.71 -0.15
CA LYS A 3 -14.06 61.84 -1.04
C LYS A 3 -15.04 60.69 -0.78
N ARG A 4 -16.12 61.09 -0.12
CA ARG A 4 -17.40 60.37 -0.07
C ARG A 4 -18.06 60.41 -1.44
N PHE A 5 -18.71 59.34 -1.86
CA PHE A 5 -19.80 59.40 -2.84
C PHE A 5 -21.00 58.57 -2.40
N THR A 6 -22.10 59.14 -2.68
CA THR A 6 -23.44 59.08 -2.13
C THR A 6 -24.28 57.93 -2.72
N VAL A 7 -25.12 57.37 -1.86
CA VAL A 7 -26.22 56.43 -2.15
C VAL A 7 -27.29 57.12 -3.01
N ILE A 8 -27.82 56.41 -4.02
CA ILE A 8 -29.14 56.69 -4.60
C ILE A 8 -29.95 55.41 -4.59
N ALA A 9 -31.00 55.41 -3.77
CA ALA A 9 -32.08 54.44 -3.77
C ALA A 9 -33.06 54.78 -4.87
N GLY A 10 -33.52 53.80 -5.61
CA GLY A 10 -34.59 53.90 -6.58
C GLY A 10 -35.53 52.70 -6.52
N SER A 11 -36.64 52.86 -5.85
CA SER A 11 -37.76 51.92 -5.84
C SER A 11 -38.67 52.19 -7.06
N LEU A 12 -39.11 51.12 -7.75
CA LEU A 12 -40.42 51.05 -8.44
C LEU A 12 -40.74 49.62 -8.84
N ALA A 13 -41.66 49.02 -8.14
CA ALA A 13 -43.08 48.77 -8.54
C ALA A 13 -43.33 47.55 -9.42
N LEU A 14 -44.15 46.67 -8.83
CA LEU A 14 -44.83 45.48 -9.36
C LEU A 14 -45.46 45.63 -10.73
N ALA A 15 -45.37 44.60 -11.55
CA ALA A 15 -46.42 44.21 -12.47
C ALA A 15 -46.48 42.67 -12.56
N LEU A 16 -47.55 42.10 -12.02
CA LEU A 16 -48.03 40.75 -12.26
C LEU A 16 -48.56 40.61 -13.68
N LEU A 17 -48.05 39.65 -14.44
CA LEU A 17 -48.84 39.04 -15.53
C LEU A 17 -48.57 37.54 -15.53
N ALA A 18 -49.66 36.81 -15.41
CA ALA A 18 -49.74 35.36 -15.44
C ALA A 18 -49.83 34.84 -16.88
N VAL A 19 -49.49 33.53 -17.00
CA VAL A 19 -49.87 32.57 -18.05
C VAL A 19 -49.00 32.55 -19.30
N SER A 20 -48.21 31.50 -19.40
CA SER A 20 -48.28 30.56 -20.54
C SER A 20 -47.53 29.28 -20.22
N CYS A 21 -48.21 28.15 -20.28
CA CYS A 21 -47.59 26.84 -20.39
C CYS A 21 -46.76 26.75 -21.67
N GLY A 22 -45.46 26.63 -21.52
CA GLY A 22 -44.54 26.30 -22.58
C GLY A 22 -43.59 25.24 -22.04
N ASN A 23 -43.64 24.05 -22.58
CA ASN A 23 -42.66 22.99 -22.36
C ASN A 23 -41.29 23.53 -22.79
N SER A 24 -40.48 23.89 -21.84
CA SER A 24 -39.04 24.10 -22.05
C SER A 24 -38.36 22.86 -21.45
N ASP A 25 -37.83 22.05 -22.33
CA ASP A 25 -36.86 21.03 -21.99
C ASP A 25 -35.70 21.66 -21.23
N ASP A 26 -35.71 21.50 -19.92
CA ASP A 26 -34.64 21.89 -19.03
C ASP A 26 -33.54 20.84 -19.19
N PRO A 27 -32.33 21.17 -19.69
CA PRO A 27 -31.26 20.20 -19.84
C PRO A 27 -30.61 19.81 -18.51
N ASN A 28 -31.28 20.07 -17.39
CA ASN A 28 -30.82 19.70 -16.04
C ASN A 28 -31.70 18.59 -15.43
N THR A 29 -31.98 17.54 -16.20
CA THR A 29 -32.35 16.29 -15.61
C THR A 29 -31.11 15.79 -14.88
N ASN A 30 -31.11 15.85 -13.56
CA ASN A 30 -30.34 14.94 -12.71
C ASN A 30 -30.64 13.50 -13.18
N SER A 31 -29.92 13.04 -14.19
CA SER A 31 -29.73 11.61 -14.37
C SER A 31 -28.99 11.19 -13.12
N SER A 32 -29.65 10.49 -12.22
CA SER A 32 -28.98 9.64 -11.25
C SER A 32 -27.99 8.83 -12.09
N SER A 33 -26.71 9.18 -12.03
CA SER A 33 -25.68 8.44 -12.74
C SER A 33 -25.79 7.01 -12.23
N GLU A 34 -26.03 6.07 -13.13
CA GLU A 34 -26.04 4.66 -12.79
C GLU A 34 -24.74 4.36 -12.05
N ALA A 35 -24.82 3.83 -10.85
CA ALA A 35 -23.69 3.73 -9.93
C ALA A 35 -22.49 2.93 -10.47
N CYS A 36 -22.72 2.11 -11.52
CA CYS A 36 -21.69 1.40 -12.29
C CYS A 36 -22.18 1.16 -13.72
N PRO A 37 -21.92 2.05 -14.69
CA PRO A 37 -22.58 2.08 -15.98
C PRO A 37 -21.99 1.06 -16.98
N LEU A 38 -22.03 -0.24 -16.67
CA LEU A 38 -21.37 -1.29 -17.49
C LEU A 38 -21.92 -1.38 -18.91
N SER A 39 -23.21 -1.10 -19.12
CA SER A 39 -23.88 -1.07 -20.41
C SER A 39 -23.38 0.03 -21.35
N ALA A 40 -22.74 1.08 -20.80
CA ALA A 40 -22.22 2.20 -21.60
C ALA A 40 -21.16 1.78 -22.66
N LEU A 41 -20.53 0.62 -22.49
CA LEU A 41 -19.63 0.06 -23.52
C LEU A 41 -20.36 -0.58 -24.69
N ASP A 42 -21.65 -0.89 -24.59
CA ASP A 42 -22.37 -1.57 -25.66
C ASP A 42 -22.56 -0.65 -26.88
N GLU A 43 -22.73 0.63 -26.63
CA GLU A 43 -22.95 1.66 -27.66
C GLU A 43 -21.66 2.27 -28.23
N VAL A 44 -20.49 1.88 -27.68
CA VAL A 44 -19.19 2.41 -28.11
C VAL A 44 -18.83 1.92 -29.50
N THR A 45 -18.60 2.85 -30.44
CA THR A 45 -18.19 2.59 -31.83
C THR A 45 -16.71 2.84 -32.09
N THR A 46 -16.05 3.62 -31.23
CA THR A 46 -14.60 3.88 -31.26
C THR A 46 -14.01 3.54 -29.92
N PRO A 47 -12.75 3.04 -29.83
CA PRO A 47 -12.16 2.66 -28.54
C PRO A 47 -12.15 3.82 -27.55
N VAL A 48 -12.63 3.58 -26.33
CA VAL A 48 -12.57 4.54 -25.21
C VAL A 48 -11.20 4.44 -24.57
N GLU A 49 -10.51 5.56 -24.39
CA GLU A 49 -9.23 5.57 -23.70
C GLU A 49 -9.44 5.59 -22.19
N VAL A 50 -8.73 4.70 -21.49
CA VAL A 50 -8.68 4.58 -20.03
C VAL A 50 -7.23 4.73 -19.60
N THR A 51 -6.92 5.83 -18.92
CA THR A 51 -5.58 6.04 -18.33
C THR A 51 -5.44 5.35 -16.99
N VAL A 52 -4.28 4.78 -16.71
CA VAL A 52 -3.94 4.07 -15.47
C VAL A 52 -2.79 4.79 -14.78
N TRP A 53 -3.06 5.43 -13.63
CA TRP A 53 -2.03 6.08 -12.82
C TRP A 53 -1.48 5.13 -11.76
N HIS A 54 -0.16 5.04 -11.67
CA HIS A 54 0.52 4.14 -10.74
C HIS A 54 1.92 4.64 -10.37
N ASN A 55 2.50 4.07 -9.31
CA ASN A 55 3.90 4.24 -8.89
C ASN A 55 4.73 2.97 -9.09
N LEU A 56 4.22 1.98 -9.81
CA LEU A 56 4.91 0.70 -9.97
C LEU A 56 6.25 0.88 -10.68
N ALA A 57 7.26 0.19 -10.19
CA ALA A 57 8.60 0.13 -10.76
C ALA A 57 8.94 -1.31 -11.15
N SER A 58 10.04 -1.51 -11.84
CA SER A 58 10.67 -2.81 -12.04
C SER A 58 9.75 -3.87 -12.60
N LEU A 59 9.77 -5.07 -12.00
CA LEU A 59 8.97 -6.22 -12.42
C LEU A 59 7.48 -5.96 -12.31
N ASN A 60 7.03 -5.21 -11.30
CA ASN A 60 5.62 -4.85 -11.15
C ASN A 60 5.14 -3.96 -12.30
N LYS A 61 5.93 -2.95 -12.69
CA LYS A 61 5.65 -2.13 -13.88
C LYS A 61 5.59 -2.98 -15.14
N LYS A 62 6.56 -3.87 -15.33
CA LYS A 62 6.59 -4.78 -16.48
C LYS A 62 5.36 -5.69 -16.56
N VAL A 63 4.90 -6.23 -15.44
CA VAL A 63 3.66 -7.04 -15.40
C VAL A 63 2.46 -6.20 -15.79
N LEU A 64 2.32 -4.98 -15.25
CA LEU A 64 1.23 -4.08 -15.63
C LEU A 64 1.26 -3.76 -17.14
N GLU A 65 2.42 -3.42 -17.70
CA GLU A 65 2.58 -3.14 -19.13
C GLU A 65 2.21 -4.35 -19.99
N GLN A 66 2.59 -5.56 -19.59
CA GLN A 66 2.21 -6.80 -20.28
C GLN A 66 0.70 -7.06 -20.21
N GLN A 67 0.08 -6.82 -19.06
CA GLN A 67 -1.38 -6.97 -18.91
C GLN A 67 -2.15 -5.91 -19.69
N ILE A 68 -1.67 -4.67 -19.73
CA ILE A 68 -2.24 -3.62 -20.59
C ILE A 68 -2.16 -4.02 -22.06
N ALA A 69 -1.00 -4.49 -22.51
CA ALA A 69 -0.82 -4.94 -23.89
C ALA A 69 -1.74 -6.12 -24.25
N ALA A 70 -1.83 -7.13 -23.36
CA ALA A 70 -2.70 -8.29 -23.54
C ALA A 70 -4.19 -7.90 -23.55
N PHE A 71 -4.62 -7.03 -22.65
CA PHE A 71 -5.98 -6.52 -22.62
C PHE A 71 -6.32 -5.75 -23.90
N ASN A 72 -5.47 -4.82 -24.33
CA ASN A 72 -5.68 -4.05 -25.55
C ASN A 72 -5.71 -4.93 -26.81
N ALA A 73 -4.99 -6.05 -26.83
CA ALA A 73 -5.01 -7.00 -27.93
C ALA A 73 -6.24 -7.92 -27.92
N SER A 74 -6.90 -8.13 -26.78
CA SER A 74 -8.02 -9.06 -26.61
C SER A 74 -9.38 -8.51 -27.04
N GLN A 75 -9.50 -7.20 -27.22
CA GLN A 75 -10.75 -6.51 -27.50
C GLN A 75 -10.48 -5.17 -28.22
N ASN A 76 -11.54 -4.50 -28.72
CA ASN A 76 -11.43 -3.27 -29.52
C ASN A 76 -12.32 -2.10 -29.03
N LYS A 77 -12.95 -2.24 -27.87
CA LYS A 77 -13.82 -1.19 -27.29
C LYS A 77 -13.12 -0.27 -26.31
N VAL A 78 -12.00 -0.72 -25.72
CA VAL A 78 -11.25 0.02 -24.70
C VAL A 78 -9.77 0.03 -25.05
N ARG A 79 -9.12 1.18 -24.91
CA ARG A 79 -7.68 1.32 -25.01
C ARG A 79 -7.14 1.77 -23.66
N VAL A 80 -6.41 0.90 -22.98
CA VAL A 80 -5.75 1.22 -21.72
C VAL A 80 -4.36 1.79 -21.95
N VAL A 81 -4.00 2.85 -21.23
CA VAL A 81 -2.69 3.53 -21.29
C VAL A 81 -2.13 3.69 -19.86
N GLY A 82 -1.03 3.02 -19.56
CA GLY A 82 -0.32 3.15 -18.29
C GLY A 82 0.47 4.46 -18.20
N GLN A 83 0.41 5.14 -17.07
CA GLN A 83 1.13 6.38 -16.80
C GLN A 83 1.75 6.30 -15.39
N ASN A 84 3.07 6.17 -15.33
CA ASN A 84 3.77 6.25 -14.06
C ASN A 84 3.71 7.68 -13.52
N GLN A 85 3.31 7.86 -12.27
CA GLN A 85 3.10 9.15 -11.63
C GLN A 85 4.12 9.48 -10.54
N GLY A 86 5.10 8.61 -10.32
CA GLY A 86 6.13 8.79 -9.31
C GLY A 86 6.69 7.45 -8.85
N ILE A 87 7.48 7.48 -7.80
CA ILE A 87 8.12 6.29 -7.20
C ILE A 87 7.47 5.89 -5.87
N THR A 88 6.60 6.73 -5.31
CA THR A 88 5.90 6.50 -4.04
C THR A 88 4.39 6.62 -4.21
N PHE A 89 3.63 6.00 -3.31
CA PHE A 89 2.18 6.18 -3.24
C PHE A 89 1.78 7.63 -2.92
N ASP A 90 2.55 8.33 -2.07
CA ASP A 90 2.29 9.74 -1.74
C ASP A 90 2.41 10.66 -2.95
N GLU A 91 3.31 10.36 -3.90
CA GLU A 91 3.42 11.12 -5.14
C GLU A 91 2.18 10.94 -6.02
N VAL A 92 1.65 9.71 -6.12
CA VAL A 92 0.40 9.43 -6.84
C VAL A 92 -0.77 10.13 -6.16
N GLN A 93 -0.89 9.99 -4.84
CA GLN A 93 -1.94 10.65 -4.04
C GLN A 93 -1.96 12.16 -4.27
N ARG A 94 -0.83 12.82 -4.13
CA ARG A 94 -0.71 14.27 -4.35
C ARG A 94 -1.13 14.69 -5.75
N LYS A 95 -0.79 13.90 -6.79
CA LYS A 95 -1.25 14.19 -8.16
C LYS A 95 -2.75 13.98 -8.33
N VAL A 96 -3.33 13.00 -7.67
CA VAL A 96 -4.78 12.82 -7.62
C VAL A 96 -5.42 14.06 -6.98
N GLU A 97 -4.95 14.50 -5.82
CA GLU A 97 -5.47 15.68 -5.12
C GLU A 97 -5.37 16.95 -5.96
N GLN A 98 -4.25 17.15 -6.66
CA GLN A 98 -4.06 18.28 -7.58
C GLN A 98 -5.00 18.24 -8.78
N ALA A 99 -5.45 17.07 -9.21
CA ALA A 99 -6.35 16.92 -10.35
C ALA A 99 -7.85 16.99 -9.98
N ILE A 100 -8.19 16.96 -8.68
CA ILE A 100 -9.59 17.03 -8.21
C ILE A 100 -10.32 18.31 -8.65
N PRO A 101 -9.75 19.53 -8.47
CA PRO A 101 -10.46 20.76 -8.83
C PRO A 101 -10.87 20.82 -10.30
N ASP A 102 -10.02 20.30 -11.19
CA ASP A 102 -10.26 20.30 -12.63
C ASP A 102 -11.03 19.05 -13.11
N ARG A 103 -11.36 18.12 -12.21
CA ARG A 103 -11.98 16.82 -12.49
C ARG A 103 -11.25 16.00 -13.54
N GLN A 104 -9.91 16.14 -13.64
CA GLN A 104 -9.04 15.44 -14.60
C GLN A 104 -8.36 14.22 -13.98
N LEU A 105 -9.14 13.39 -13.30
CA LEU A 105 -8.66 12.15 -12.71
C LEU A 105 -8.47 11.07 -13.80
N PRO A 106 -7.60 10.08 -13.57
CA PRO A 106 -7.41 8.96 -14.51
C PRO A 106 -8.64 8.05 -14.56
N GLY A 107 -8.66 7.13 -15.52
CA GLY A 107 -9.69 6.09 -15.57
C GLY A 107 -9.58 5.07 -14.43
N ILE A 108 -8.36 4.78 -13.98
CA ILE A 108 -8.07 3.92 -12.82
C ILE A 108 -6.78 4.38 -12.14
N VAL A 109 -6.71 4.27 -10.83
CA VAL A 109 -5.54 4.69 -10.03
C VAL A 109 -5.16 3.66 -8.98
N LEU A 110 -3.86 3.46 -8.81
CA LEU A 110 -3.28 2.69 -7.70
C LEU A 110 -2.95 3.65 -6.56
N LEU A 111 -3.62 3.50 -5.43
CA LEU A 111 -3.34 4.22 -4.19
C LEU A 111 -2.82 3.24 -3.13
N GLU A 112 -2.20 3.76 -2.10
CA GLU A 112 -1.85 2.97 -0.93
C GLU A 112 -3.11 2.41 -0.27
N ASP A 113 -3.02 1.21 0.26
CA ASP A 113 -4.11 0.51 0.93
C ASP A 113 -4.69 1.29 2.14
N THR A 114 -3.89 2.16 2.73
CA THR A 114 -4.27 3.05 3.83
C THR A 114 -5.29 4.14 3.45
N LYS A 115 -5.56 4.34 2.15
CA LYS A 115 -6.44 5.41 1.66
C LYS A 115 -7.93 5.05 1.63
N THR A 116 -8.32 3.91 2.18
CA THR A 116 -9.71 3.41 2.12
C THR A 116 -10.73 4.40 2.70
N GLN A 117 -10.49 4.97 3.89
CA GLN A 117 -11.40 5.94 4.51
C GLN A 117 -11.43 7.25 3.71
N TRP A 118 -10.27 7.77 3.31
CA TRP A 118 -10.18 8.98 2.48
C TRP A 118 -10.92 8.79 1.14
N ALA A 119 -10.76 7.63 0.50
CA ALA A 119 -11.45 7.33 -0.75
C ALA A 119 -12.98 7.32 -0.57
N ALA A 120 -13.46 6.75 0.53
CA ALA A 120 -14.89 6.74 0.84
C ALA A 120 -15.44 8.16 1.09
N ASP A 121 -14.73 8.95 1.89
CA ASP A 121 -15.16 10.31 2.27
C ASP A 121 -15.06 11.31 1.13
N SER A 122 -14.16 11.09 0.19
CA SER A 122 -14.00 11.98 -0.99
C SER A 122 -15.17 11.92 -1.97
N HIS A 123 -15.96 10.84 -1.94
CA HIS A 123 -17.02 10.56 -2.92
C HIS A 123 -16.54 10.62 -4.39
N LEU A 124 -15.24 10.38 -4.62
CA LEU A 124 -14.62 10.51 -5.95
C LEU A 124 -14.51 9.17 -6.69
N PHE A 125 -14.89 8.05 -6.06
CA PHE A 125 -14.66 6.74 -6.62
C PHE A 125 -15.95 5.95 -6.80
N VAL A 126 -15.96 5.13 -7.85
CA VAL A 126 -17.02 4.17 -8.12
C VAL A 126 -16.99 3.09 -7.05
N SER A 127 -18.15 2.69 -6.56
CA SER A 127 -18.26 1.60 -5.58
C SER A 127 -18.01 0.26 -6.24
N GLY A 128 -16.98 -0.47 -5.79
CA GLY A 128 -16.76 -1.85 -6.19
C GLY A 128 -17.95 -2.76 -5.86
N THR A 129 -18.60 -2.52 -4.70
CA THR A 129 -19.83 -3.25 -4.32
C THR A 129 -20.95 -3.09 -5.33
N GLU A 130 -21.19 -1.87 -5.81
CA GLU A 130 -22.23 -1.58 -6.80
C GLU A 130 -21.93 -2.20 -8.17
N CYS A 131 -20.66 -2.15 -8.59
CA CYS A 131 -20.22 -2.83 -9.81
C CYS A 131 -20.37 -4.36 -9.71
N LEU A 132 -20.01 -4.94 -8.58
CA LEU A 132 -20.17 -6.38 -8.35
C LEU A 132 -21.64 -6.81 -8.35
N ALA A 133 -22.57 -5.94 -7.94
CA ALA A 133 -24.00 -6.22 -8.00
C ALA A 133 -24.51 -6.32 -9.46
N GLN A 134 -23.83 -5.64 -10.40
CA GLN A 134 -24.19 -5.64 -11.82
C GLN A 134 -23.34 -6.62 -12.68
N ASP A 135 -22.24 -7.17 -12.12
CA ASP A 135 -21.35 -8.12 -12.81
C ASP A 135 -21.25 -9.43 -12.03
N PRO A 136 -22.15 -10.41 -12.28
CA PRO A 136 -22.16 -11.68 -11.56
C PRO A 136 -20.87 -12.50 -11.72
N GLU A 137 -20.13 -12.37 -12.82
CA GLU A 137 -18.87 -13.10 -13.02
C GLU A 137 -17.76 -12.48 -12.18
N ALA A 138 -17.66 -11.15 -12.16
CA ALA A 138 -16.74 -10.46 -11.26
C ALA A 138 -17.08 -10.77 -9.79
N LYS A 139 -18.35 -10.81 -9.43
CA LYS A 139 -18.78 -11.18 -8.09
C LYS A 139 -18.29 -12.56 -7.68
N LYS A 140 -18.37 -13.57 -8.54
CA LYS A 140 -17.83 -14.91 -8.25
C LYS A 140 -16.32 -14.87 -7.94
N THR A 141 -15.56 -14.02 -8.64
CA THR A 141 -14.13 -13.84 -8.36
C THR A 141 -13.93 -13.23 -6.97
N PHE A 142 -14.66 -12.17 -6.64
CA PHE A 142 -14.56 -11.48 -5.34
C PHE A 142 -15.10 -12.31 -4.17
N ASP A 143 -16.04 -13.22 -4.40
CA ASP A 143 -16.51 -14.17 -3.37
C ASP A 143 -15.40 -15.13 -2.92
N ASN A 144 -14.33 -15.30 -3.73
CA ASN A 144 -13.12 -16.08 -3.42
C ASN A 144 -11.98 -15.25 -2.80
N LEU A 145 -12.23 -13.99 -2.46
CA LEU A 145 -11.25 -13.14 -1.80
C LEU A 145 -10.98 -13.64 -0.38
N LEU A 146 -9.72 -13.60 0.06
CA LEU A 146 -9.36 -13.96 1.43
C LEU A 146 -10.13 -13.08 2.43
N PRO A 147 -10.68 -13.63 3.52
CA PRO A 147 -11.50 -12.88 4.49
C PRO A 147 -10.78 -11.66 5.06
N ILE A 148 -9.47 -11.77 5.32
CA ILE A 148 -8.68 -10.65 5.83
C ILE A 148 -8.64 -9.48 4.83
N VAL A 149 -8.49 -9.75 3.53
CA VAL A 149 -8.45 -8.71 2.49
C VAL A 149 -9.80 -7.98 2.42
N LYS A 150 -10.89 -8.74 2.43
CA LYS A 150 -12.23 -8.15 2.47
C LYS A 150 -12.41 -7.27 3.70
N LYS A 151 -12.05 -7.79 4.88
CA LYS A 151 -12.22 -7.07 6.16
C LYS A 151 -11.34 -5.81 6.24
N SER A 152 -10.15 -5.83 5.64
CA SER A 152 -9.25 -4.67 5.64
C SER A 152 -9.81 -3.47 4.87
N TYR A 153 -10.58 -3.71 3.81
CA TYR A 153 -11.02 -2.66 2.89
C TYR A 153 -12.53 -2.43 2.87
N GLU A 154 -13.29 -3.17 3.67
CA GLU A 154 -14.73 -2.97 3.83
C GLU A 154 -15.00 -1.86 4.87
N LEU A 155 -15.76 -0.84 4.46
CA LEU A 155 -16.19 0.25 5.32
C LEU A 155 -17.71 0.41 5.19
N ASN A 156 -18.46 0.33 6.31
CA ASN A 156 -19.91 0.45 6.33
C ASN A 156 -20.63 -0.50 5.33
N ASN A 157 -20.15 -1.75 5.23
CA ASN A 157 -20.61 -2.76 4.26
C ASN A 157 -20.40 -2.35 2.78
N THR A 158 -19.58 -1.36 2.51
CA THR A 158 -19.21 -0.93 1.17
C THR A 158 -17.74 -1.26 0.89
N PHE A 159 -17.48 -1.72 -0.30
CA PHE A 159 -16.17 -2.08 -0.78
C PHE A 159 -15.86 -1.25 -2.03
N LEU A 160 -14.88 -0.34 -1.95
CA LEU A 160 -14.51 0.53 -3.07
C LEU A 160 -13.45 -0.07 -4.00
N PRO A 161 -12.45 -0.82 -3.51
CA PRO A 161 -11.39 -1.35 -4.35
C PRO A 161 -11.90 -2.25 -5.47
N VAL A 162 -11.23 -2.19 -6.62
CA VAL A 162 -11.56 -2.99 -7.82
C VAL A 162 -10.49 -4.03 -8.17
N SER A 163 -9.28 -3.90 -7.60
CA SER A 163 -8.18 -4.88 -7.68
C SER A 163 -7.13 -4.58 -6.61
N PHE A 164 -6.12 -5.45 -6.47
CA PHE A 164 -5.16 -5.43 -5.36
C PHE A 164 -3.73 -5.62 -5.84
N SER A 165 -2.79 -4.99 -5.13
CA SER A 165 -1.34 -5.18 -5.22
C SER A 165 -0.81 -5.36 -3.80
N THR A 166 -0.83 -6.60 -3.29
CA THR A 166 -0.72 -6.90 -1.86
C THR A 166 0.68 -7.38 -1.50
N TYR A 167 1.19 -6.87 -0.38
CA TYR A 167 2.48 -7.21 0.21
C TYR A 167 2.36 -7.44 1.72
N THR A 168 3.39 -8.02 2.31
CA THR A 168 3.57 -8.13 3.77
C THR A 168 5.02 -7.87 4.14
N ALA A 169 5.36 -7.85 5.43
CA ALA A 169 6.74 -7.73 5.90
C ALA A 169 7.34 -9.09 6.24
N VAL A 170 8.63 -9.18 6.00
CA VAL A 170 9.45 -10.34 6.40
C VAL A 170 10.78 -9.85 6.97
N VAL A 171 11.48 -10.73 7.66
CA VAL A 171 12.89 -10.57 7.96
C VAL A 171 13.70 -11.45 7.02
N PHE A 172 14.57 -10.82 6.22
CA PHE A 172 15.61 -11.53 5.47
C PHE A 172 16.83 -11.72 6.35
N PHE A 173 17.50 -12.87 6.24
CA PHE A 173 18.69 -13.16 7.03
C PHE A 173 19.75 -13.93 6.24
N ASN A 174 21.01 -13.63 6.53
CA ASN A 174 22.16 -14.31 5.94
C ASN A 174 22.38 -15.68 6.61
N GLN A 175 22.05 -16.75 5.91
CA GLN A 175 22.11 -18.13 6.42
C GLN A 175 23.53 -18.54 6.79
N ARG A 176 24.56 -18.06 6.07
CA ARG A 176 25.97 -18.34 6.42
C ARG A 176 26.39 -17.64 7.71
N HIS A 177 25.94 -16.39 7.93
CA HIS A 177 26.20 -15.70 9.19
C HIS A 177 25.51 -16.39 10.36
N PHE A 178 24.25 -16.84 10.17
CA PHE A 178 23.50 -17.59 11.17
C PHE A 178 24.20 -18.90 11.52
N SER A 179 24.59 -19.69 10.54
CA SER A 179 25.35 -20.94 10.74
C SER A 179 26.65 -20.71 11.50
N ALA A 180 27.44 -19.68 11.13
CA ALA A 180 28.68 -19.35 11.79
C ALA A 180 28.49 -18.91 13.26
N ALA A 181 27.35 -18.27 13.57
CA ALA A 181 26.99 -17.87 14.94
C ALA A 181 26.30 -18.98 15.76
N GLY A 182 26.17 -20.21 15.19
CA GLY A 182 25.47 -21.32 15.84
C GLY A 182 23.97 -21.12 15.96
N LEU A 183 23.38 -20.30 15.04
CA LEU A 183 21.95 -20.06 14.93
C LEU A 183 21.33 -20.99 13.87
N ASP A 184 20.01 -21.14 13.93
CA ASP A 184 19.26 -21.89 12.91
C ASP A 184 19.34 -21.15 11.55
N GLN A 185 19.96 -21.80 10.58
CA GLN A 185 20.11 -21.24 9.23
C GLN A 185 18.84 -21.36 8.35
N GLN A 186 17.78 -22.01 8.86
CA GLN A 186 16.52 -22.18 8.13
C GLN A 186 15.44 -21.19 8.59
N HIS A 187 15.53 -20.71 9.83
CA HIS A 187 14.54 -19.84 10.43
C HIS A 187 15.18 -18.61 11.06
N GLY A 188 14.62 -17.43 10.76
CA GLY A 188 14.94 -16.19 11.45
C GLY A 188 14.20 -16.10 12.80
N PRO A 189 14.33 -14.96 13.50
CA PRO A 189 13.69 -14.77 14.81
C PRO A 189 12.16 -14.78 14.70
N ALA A 190 11.49 -15.45 15.63
CA ALA A 190 10.02 -15.45 15.72
C ALA A 190 9.49 -14.27 16.55
N THR A 191 10.32 -13.74 17.48
CA THR A 191 9.96 -12.58 18.32
C THR A 191 11.05 -11.51 18.29
N LEU A 192 10.70 -10.30 18.73
CA LEU A 192 11.67 -9.20 18.88
C LEU A 192 12.73 -9.52 19.93
N ASP A 193 12.38 -10.25 21.00
CA ASP A 193 13.35 -10.71 21.99
C ASP A 193 14.33 -11.72 21.38
N GLU A 194 13.85 -12.65 20.55
CA GLU A 194 14.73 -13.56 19.81
C GLU A 194 15.63 -12.81 18.82
N MET A 195 15.09 -11.80 18.12
CA MET A 195 15.89 -10.94 17.23
C MET A 195 17.04 -10.27 18.00
N TYR A 196 16.76 -9.74 19.18
CA TYR A 196 17.78 -9.14 20.04
C TYR A 196 18.85 -10.16 20.46
N GLU A 197 18.47 -11.34 20.96
CA GLU A 197 19.43 -12.37 21.38
C GLU A 197 20.23 -12.96 20.21
N GLN A 198 19.61 -13.14 19.03
CA GLN A 198 20.31 -13.56 17.83
C GLN A 198 21.29 -12.46 17.35
N ALA A 199 20.90 -11.19 17.41
CA ALA A 199 21.76 -10.05 17.07
C ALA A 199 23.00 -10.00 17.98
N LYS A 200 22.87 -10.27 19.28
CA LYS A 200 24.02 -10.36 20.21
C LYS A 200 25.00 -11.47 19.82
N ARG A 201 24.50 -12.66 19.47
CA ARG A 201 25.35 -13.78 19.01
C ARG A 201 26.04 -13.45 17.70
N LEU A 202 25.34 -12.83 16.75
CA LEU A 202 25.91 -12.39 15.50
C LEU A 202 27.00 -11.32 15.71
N LYS A 203 26.79 -10.36 16.62
CA LYS A 203 27.78 -9.35 16.99
C LYS A 203 29.02 -9.96 17.64
N ALA A 204 28.85 -10.95 18.51
CA ALA A 204 29.98 -11.66 19.12
C ALA A 204 30.78 -12.45 18.10
N THR A 205 30.14 -13.03 17.07
CA THR A 205 30.80 -13.77 15.98
C THR A 205 31.45 -12.84 14.95
N PHE A 206 30.82 -11.70 14.67
CA PHE A 206 31.27 -10.70 13.69
C PHE A 206 31.34 -9.31 14.33
N PRO A 207 32.37 -9.00 15.13
CA PRO A 207 32.46 -7.74 15.88
C PRO A 207 32.40 -6.47 15.01
N ASP A 208 32.86 -6.54 13.77
CA ASP A 208 32.89 -5.42 12.82
C ASP A 208 31.56 -5.15 12.12
N LYS A 209 30.58 -6.05 12.28
CA LYS A 209 29.28 -5.93 11.62
C LYS A 209 28.22 -5.36 12.57
N THR A 210 27.19 -4.72 11.99
CA THR A 210 25.95 -4.39 12.71
C THR A 210 24.87 -5.37 12.30
N PRO A 211 24.48 -6.31 13.21
CA PRO A 211 23.67 -7.47 12.85
C PRO A 211 22.35 -7.19 12.16
N VAL A 212 21.65 -6.12 12.56
CA VAL A 212 20.33 -5.76 12.04
C VAL A 212 20.41 -4.45 11.29
N ALA A 213 19.81 -4.36 10.11
CA ALA A 213 19.61 -3.11 9.41
C ALA A 213 18.12 -2.94 9.04
N MET A 214 17.59 -1.74 9.25
CA MET A 214 16.20 -1.40 8.91
C MET A 214 16.04 0.09 8.67
N VAL A 215 14.94 0.45 8.02
CA VAL A 215 14.53 1.85 7.81
C VAL A 215 13.61 2.28 8.95
N ALA A 216 13.75 3.53 9.39
CA ALA A 216 12.86 4.15 10.37
C ALA A 216 11.51 4.48 9.69
N GLN A 217 10.66 3.49 9.50
CA GLN A 217 9.38 3.65 8.80
C GLN A 217 8.19 3.25 9.69
N PRO A 218 7.10 4.04 9.71
CA PRO A 218 5.95 3.79 10.58
C PRO A 218 5.24 2.49 10.25
N TRP A 219 5.07 2.11 8.97
CA TRP A 219 4.34 0.91 8.56
C TRP A 219 4.89 -0.38 9.21
N ILE A 220 6.21 -0.47 9.51
CA ILE A 220 6.78 -1.63 10.19
C ILE A 220 6.31 -1.66 11.66
N LEU A 221 6.28 -0.52 12.33
CA LEU A 221 5.78 -0.40 13.70
C LEU A 221 4.29 -0.72 13.77
N GLU A 222 3.49 -0.18 12.86
CA GLU A 222 2.05 -0.49 12.73
C GLU A 222 1.81 -2.00 12.61
N TRP A 223 2.66 -2.71 11.86
CA TRP A 223 2.53 -4.16 11.68
C TRP A 223 2.88 -4.95 12.94
N TRP A 224 3.85 -4.50 13.71
CA TRP A 224 4.13 -5.10 15.03
C TRP A 224 2.96 -4.90 16.00
N LEU A 225 2.39 -3.70 16.02
CA LEU A 225 1.26 -3.36 16.88
C LEU A 225 0.00 -4.16 16.47
N SER A 226 -0.36 -4.14 15.21
CA SER A 226 -1.50 -4.94 14.68
C SER A 226 -1.31 -6.43 14.93
N GLY A 227 -0.10 -6.96 14.70
CA GLY A 227 0.24 -8.36 14.98
C GLY A 227 0.14 -8.74 16.45
N ALA A 228 0.28 -7.78 17.36
CA ALA A 228 0.08 -7.95 18.79
C ALA A 228 -1.38 -7.74 19.23
N GLY A 229 -2.30 -7.40 18.31
CA GLY A 229 -3.68 -7.05 18.61
C GLY A 229 -3.81 -5.70 19.30
N GLN A 230 -2.86 -4.78 19.09
CA GLN A 230 -2.88 -3.43 19.65
C GLN A 230 -3.57 -2.47 18.67
N PRO A 231 -4.71 -1.86 19.05
CA PRO A 231 -5.28 -0.77 18.28
C PRO A 231 -4.35 0.42 18.19
N LEU A 232 -4.41 1.15 17.06
CA LEU A 232 -3.69 2.42 16.85
C LEU A 232 -4.58 3.63 17.12
N VAL A 233 -5.89 3.45 17.02
CA VAL A 233 -6.88 4.48 17.24
C VAL A 233 -8.15 3.89 17.88
N ASN A 234 -8.98 4.74 18.48
CA ASN A 234 -10.25 4.36 19.09
C ASN A 234 -11.27 3.84 18.06
N ASN A 235 -12.48 3.53 18.52
CA ASN A 235 -13.62 3.02 17.72
C ASN A 235 -13.23 1.78 16.89
N ASN A 236 -12.59 0.78 17.53
CA ASN A 236 -12.16 -0.46 16.89
C ASN A 236 -11.31 -0.18 15.64
N ASN A 237 -10.25 0.59 15.80
CA ASN A 237 -9.39 1.06 14.70
C ASN A 237 -10.19 1.78 13.58
N GLY A 238 -11.16 2.62 13.95
CA GLY A 238 -11.97 3.41 13.04
C GLY A 238 -13.12 2.66 12.35
N ARG A 239 -13.40 1.39 12.74
CA ARG A 239 -14.44 0.56 12.09
C ARG A 239 -15.81 0.69 12.70
N ASP A 240 -15.92 1.01 13.98
CA ASP A 240 -17.18 1.21 14.70
C ASP A 240 -17.61 2.69 14.73
N GLY A 241 -17.04 3.49 13.85
CA GLY A 241 -17.22 4.92 13.70
C GLY A 241 -15.88 5.60 13.42
N ARG A 242 -15.92 6.88 13.00
CA ARG A 242 -14.68 7.63 12.73
C ARG A 242 -13.81 7.69 13.97
N ALA A 243 -12.53 7.40 13.80
CA ALA A 243 -11.55 7.58 14.85
C ALA A 243 -11.38 9.07 15.18
N THR A 244 -11.29 9.39 16.46
CA THR A 244 -11.13 10.74 16.99
C THR A 244 -10.00 10.86 18.00
N GLU A 245 -9.47 9.72 18.44
CA GLU A 245 -8.42 9.63 19.45
C GLU A 245 -7.39 8.58 19.03
N SER A 246 -6.14 8.91 19.24
CA SER A 246 -5.00 8.01 19.08
C SER A 246 -4.87 7.04 20.25
N GLU A 247 -4.40 5.84 19.96
CA GLU A 247 -3.92 4.86 20.94
C GLU A 247 -2.44 4.52 20.69
N PHE A 248 -1.70 5.44 20.07
CA PHE A 248 -0.28 5.25 19.78
C PHE A 248 0.58 5.28 21.05
N ASP A 249 0.18 6.05 22.07
CA ASP A 249 0.83 6.04 23.40
C ASP A 249 0.39 4.81 24.22
N ASN A 250 0.99 3.67 23.92
CA ASN A 250 0.70 2.42 24.58
C ASN A 250 2.00 1.65 24.96
N PRO A 251 1.92 0.67 25.88
CA PRO A 251 3.09 -0.08 26.32
C PRO A 251 3.83 -0.83 25.19
N ASN A 252 3.14 -1.31 24.17
CA ASN A 252 3.76 -2.03 23.05
C ASN A 252 4.60 -1.08 22.19
N THR A 253 4.07 0.09 21.81
CA THR A 253 4.82 1.13 21.08
C THR A 253 6.11 1.49 21.83
N LYS A 254 5.97 1.81 23.12
CA LYS A 254 7.12 2.19 23.98
C LYS A 254 8.13 1.04 24.10
N SER A 255 7.67 -0.19 24.28
CA SER A 255 8.57 -1.35 24.43
C SER A 255 9.38 -1.63 23.17
N VAL A 256 8.76 -1.53 21.98
CA VAL A 256 9.44 -1.71 20.70
C VAL A 256 10.50 -0.65 20.48
N LEU A 257 10.16 0.63 20.66
CA LEU A 257 11.11 1.72 20.47
C LEU A 257 12.26 1.68 21.48
N LYS A 258 11.98 1.40 22.77
CA LYS A 258 13.03 1.22 23.80
C LYS A 258 13.95 0.05 23.50
N LEU A 259 13.42 -1.08 22.99
CA LEU A 259 14.24 -2.20 22.55
C LEU A 259 15.18 -1.79 21.42
N PHE A 260 14.68 -1.07 20.42
CA PHE A 260 15.51 -0.64 19.27
C PHE A 260 16.51 0.44 19.65
N GLN A 261 16.20 1.37 20.58
CA GLN A 261 17.21 2.27 21.15
C GLN A 261 18.33 1.47 21.82
N LYS A 262 17.96 0.48 22.64
CA LYS A 262 18.92 -0.42 23.28
C LYS A 262 19.77 -1.16 22.25
N MET A 263 19.17 -1.77 21.24
CA MET A 263 19.89 -2.46 20.17
C MET A 263 20.86 -1.52 19.44
N LYS A 264 20.44 -0.28 19.17
CA LYS A 264 21.30 0.73 18.53
C LYS A 264 22.48 1.07 19.45
N SER A 265 22.24 1.35 20.72
CA SER A 265 23.31 1.71 21.70
C SER A 265 24.32 0.58 21.92
N GLU A 266 23.91 -0.67 21.76
CA GLU A 266 24.77 -1.86 21.82
C GLU A 266 25.45 -2.18 20.48
N GLY A 267 25.25 -1.38 19.41
CA GLY A 267 25.79 -1.60 18.07
C GLY A 267 25.21 -2.81 17.35
N LEU A 268 24.00 -3.22 17.70
CA LEU A 268 23.26 -4.34 17.14
C LEU A 268 22.32 -3.93 16.01
N LEU A 269 21.92 -2.65 15.96
CA LEU A 269 20.97 -2.12 15.01
C LEU A 269 21.55 -0.90 14.28
N ASN A 270 21.56 -0.98 12.95
CA ASN A 270 21.74 0.14 12.04
C ASN A 270 20.35 0.57 11.53
N ILE A 271 19.89 1.72 11.99
CA ILE A 271 18.62 2.30 11.53
C ILE A 271 18.92 3.51 10.65
N VAL A 272 18.31 3.56 9.49
CA VAL A 272 18.49 4.63 8.50
C VAL A 272 17.21 5.46 8.39
N PRO A 273 17.32 6.79 8.16
CA PRO A 273 16.16 7.64 7.94
C PRO A 273 15.33 7.17 6.75
N ALA A 274 14.01 7.32 6.83
CA ALA A 274 13.14 7.05 5.70
C ALA A 274 13.22 8.19 4.69
N THR A 275 13.76 7.88 3.52
CA THR A 275 13.76 8.78 2.36
C THR A 275 13.25 8.02 1.13
N PRO A 276 12.56 8.69 0.18
CA PRO A 276 12.09 8.02 -1.02
C PRO A 276 13.21 7.29 -1.75
N GLY A 277 12.98 6.02 -2.11
CA GLY A 277 13.98 5.18 -2.78
C GLY A 277 15.13 4.67 -1.89
N GLN A 278 15.00 4.76 -0.56
CA GLN A 278 16.02 4.30 0.39
C GLN A 278 16.24 2.79 0.30
N THR A 279 17.49 2.38 -0.03
CA THR A 279 17.89 0.98 -0.16
C THR A 279 19.11 0.61 0.70
N ASN A 280 19.63 1.53 1.50
CA ASN A 280 20.90 1.33 2.25
C ASN A 280 20.84 0.13 3.22
N HIS A 281 19.68 -0.19 3.81
CA HIS A 281 19.50 -1.37 4.66
C HIS A 281 19.61 -2.67 3.83
N VAL A 282 19.06 -2.71 2.62
CA VAL A 282 19.21 -3.86 1.70
C VAL A 282 20.65 -3.98 1.22
N LEU A 283 21.30 -2.86 0.91
CA LEU A 283 22.73 -2.83 0.54
C LEU A 283 23.62 -3.29 1.70
N ALA A 284 23.26 -3.04 2.96
CA ALA A 284 23.97 -3.57 4.11
C ALA A 284 23.96 -5.12 4.14
N MET A 285 22.87 -5.76 3.73
CA MET A 285 22.82 -7.22 3.53
C MET A 285 23.71 -7.64 2.35
N ALA A 286 23.58 -6.97 1.21
CA ALA A 286 24.35 -7.28 0.01
C ALA A 286 25.85 -7.19 0.26
N ASN A 287 26.30 -6.17 1.00
CA ASN A 287 27.68 -5.96 1.40
C ASN A 287 28.12 -6.78 2.62
N GLN A 288 27.21 -7.61 3.15
CA GLN A 288 27.42 -8.46 4.33
C GLN A 288 27.82 -7.68 5.60
N THR A 289 27.48 -6.40 5.70
CA THR A 289 27.66 -5.58 6.90
C THR A 289 26.50 -5.75 7.87
N ALA A 290 25.32 -6.23 7.39
CA ALA A 290 24.21 -6.70 8.20
C ALA A 290 23.97 -8.20 7.99
N SER A 291 23.37 -8.84 8.99
CA SER A 291 22.99 -10.26 8.96
C SER A 291 21.47 -10.45 8.87
N MET A 292 20.69 -9.45 9.27
CA MET A 292 19.24 -9.41 9.21
C MET A 292 18.78 -8.06 8.65
N VAL A 293 17.73 -8.10 7.82
CA VAL A 293 17.07 -6.90 7.26
C VAL A 293 15.56 -7.10 7.34
N VAL A 294 14.84 -6.10 7.85
CA VAL A 294 13.38 -6.06 7.80
C VAL A 294 12.97 -5.33 6.53
N GLU A 295 12.16 -5.96 5.69
CA GLU A 295 11.74 -5.40 4.42
C GLU A 295 10.36 -5.93 3.97
N SER A 296 9.73 -5.19 3.05
CA SER A 296 8.52 -5.60 2.35
C SER A 296 8.79 -6.75 1.37
N THR A 297 7.84 -7.66 1.24
CA THR A 297 7.89 -8.74 0.24
C THR A 297 7.78 -8.25 -1.20
N ALA A 298 7.47 -6.97 -1.43
CA ALA A 298 7.56 -6.33 -2.74
C ALA A 298 8.97 -6.45 -3.35
N ALA A 299 10.01 -6.54 -2.50
CA ALA A 299 11.40 -6.70 -2.92
C ALA A 299 11.82 -8.14 -3.27
N ASN A 300 10.97 -9.16 -2.99
CA ASN A 300 11.33 -10.58 -3.12
C ASN A 300 11.95 -10.94 -4.47
N ALA A 301 11.29 -10.58 -5.58
CA ALA A 301 11.74 -10.95 -6.92
C ALA A 301 13.04 -10.22 -7.30
N THR A 302 13.19 -8.96 -6.88
CA THR A 302 14.41 -8.18 -7.12
C THR A 302 15.60 -8.74 -6.36
N ILE A 303 15.45 -9.00 -5.05
CA ILE A 303 16.51 -9.59 -4.23
C ILE A 303 16.88 -10.99 -4.76
N ALA A 304 15.89 -11.84 -5.02
CA ALA A 304 16.14 -13.18 -5.57
C ALA A 304 16.85 -13.12 -6.93
N GLY A 305 16.43 -12.22 -7.81
CA GLY A 305 17.04 -12.04 -9.13
C GLY A 305 18.50 -11.61 -9.06
N VAL A 306 18.87 -10.76 -8.11
CA VAL A 306 20.29 -10.42 -7.85
C VAL A 306 21.06 -11.64 -7.34
N LEU A 307 20.52 -12.44 -6.45
CA LEU A 307 21.17 -13.64 -5.92
C LEU A 307 21.33 -14.73 -6.98
N GLU A 308 20.36 -14.86 -7.87
CA GLU A 308 20.37 -15.85 -8.95
C GLU A 308 21.11 -15.36 -10.21
N GLY A 309 21.45 -14.05 -10.29
CA GLY A 309 22.11 -13.44 -11.44
C GLY A 309 21.19 -13.31 -12.66
N THR A 310 19.88 -13.10 -12.43
CA THR A 310 18.86 -12.96 -13.49
C THR A 310 18.45 -11.51 -13.75
N ILE A 311 18.93 -10.56 -12.95
CA ILE A 311 18.71 -9.12 -13.15
C ILE A 311 19.84 -8.53 -13.97
N ASP A 312 19.49 -7.91 -15.09
CA ASP A 312 20.45 -7.20 -15.95
C ASP A 312 20.92 -5.87 -15.36
N SER A 313 22.00 -5.33 -15.92
CA SER A 313 22.63 -4.10 -15.43
C SER A 313 21.74 -2.86 -15.56
N ALA A 314 20.89 -2.79 -16.61
CA ALA A 314 20.00 -1.66 -16.82
C ALA A 314 18.95 -1.60 -15.71
N ARG A 315 18.39 -2.76 -15.33
CA ARG A 315 17.44 -2.89 -14.23
C ARG A 315 18.07 -2.61 -12.87
N LEU A 316 19.28 -3.09 -12.61
CA LEU A 316 19.99 -2.76 -11.36
C LEU A 316 20.20 -1.27 -11.20
N LYS A 317 20.54 -0.57 -12.28
CA LYS A 317 20.65 0.89 -12.28
C LYS A 317 19.32 1.58 -12.02
N GLU A 318 18.26 1.14 -12.73
CA GLU A 318 16.91 1.70 -12.58
C GLU A 318 16.33 1.46 -11.18
N GLU A 319 16.49 0.25 -10.63
CA GLU A 319 15.84 -0.19 -9.39
C GLU A 319 16.63 0.12 -8.11
N LEU A 320 17.94 -0.04 -8.16
CA LEU A 320 18.81 0.05 -6.98
C LEU A 320 19.84 1.17 -7.09
N GLY A 321 19.88 1.89 -8.22
CA GLY A 321 20.91 2.90 -8.48
C GLY A 321 22.34 2.31 -8.59
N ILE A 322 22.46 1.00 -8.85
CA ILE A 322 23.74 0.29 -8.93
C ILE A 322 24.22 0.26 -10.37
N ASP A 323 25.37 0.90 -10.64
CA ASP A 323 26.11 0.75 -11.89
C ASP A 323 27.06 -0.46 -11.77
N LEU A 324 26.89 -1.45 -12.65
CA LEU A 324 27.84 -2.56 -12.74
C LEU A 324 29.15 -2.11 -13.44
N PRO A 325 30.27 -2.76 -13.11
CA PRO A 325 31.52 -2.56 -13.86
C PRO A 325 31.33 -2.83 -15.36
N ALA A 326 32.05 -2.07 -16.20
CA ALA A 326 31.97 -2.24 -17.64
C ALA A 326 32.30 -3.69 -18.06
N GLY A 327 31.43 -4.29 -18.86
CA GLY A 327 31.53 -5.68 -19.31
C GLY A 327 30.81 -6.71 -18.43
N SER A 328 30.15 -6.27 -17.35
CA SER A 328 29.27 -7.14 -16.56
C SER A 328 27.85 -7.04 -17.11
N GLU A 329 27.27 -8.16 -17.54
CA GLU A 329 25.88 -8.19 -18.02
C GLU A 329 24.88 -8.31 -16.86
N ASN A 330 25.22 -9.11 -15.84
CA ASN A 330 24.36 -9.36 -14.68
C ASN A 330 25.16 -9.31 -13.36
N LEU A 331 24.54 -8.86 -12.28
CA LEU A 331 25.06 -8.99 -10.93
C LEU A 331 24.61 -10.33 -10.34
N LYS A 332 25.58 -11.11 -9.85
CA LYS A 332 25.29 -12.28 -9.02
C LYS A 332 26.06 -12.17 -7.72
N LEU A 333 25.33 -12.14 -6.60
CA LEU A 333 25.96 -12.12 -5.28
C LEU A 333 26.06 -13.54 -4.74
N ASP A 334 27.25 -13.95 -4.26
CA ASP A 334 27.43 -15.23 -3.57
C ASP A 334 26.95 -15.13 -2.12
N LEU A 335 25.64 -15.00 -1.96
CA LEU A 335 24.95 -14.96 -0.67
C LEU A 335 23.92 -16.05 -0.57
N GLN A 336 23.71 -16.54 0.65
CA GLN A 336 22.61 -17.43 0.99
C GLN A 336 21.67 -16.69 1.93
N ILE A 337 20.54 -16.26 1.38
CA ILE A 337 19.55 -15.47 2.11
C ILE A 337 18.32 -16.34 2.36
N GLY A 338 17.91 -16.42 3.61
CA GLY A 338 16.63 -16.93 4.05
C GLY A 338 15.65 -15.79 4.29
N ALA A 339 14.36 -16.12 4.35
CA ALA A 339 13.33 -15.22 4.84
C ALA A 339 12.52 -15.92 5.94
N SER A 340 12.00 -15.14 6.86
CA SER A 340 11.06 -15.59 7.89
C SER A 340 9.96 -14.53 8.07
N PRO A 341 8.80 -14.90 8.64
CA PRO A 341 7.80 -13.93 9.04
C PRO A 341 8.42 -12.79 9.84
N LEU A 342 7.83 -11.59 9.79
CA LEU A 342 8.21 -10.49 10.68
C LEU A 342 8.14 -10.98 12.13
N PRO A 343 9.21 -10.83 12.96
CA PRO A 343 9.16 -11.25 14.34
C PRO A 343 8.10 -10.47 15.10
N GLY A 344 7.28 -11.15 15.90
CA GLY A 344 6.24 -10.47 16.68
C GLY A 344 6.77 -9.87 17.96
N ILE A 345 6.00 -9.01 18.62
CA ILE A 345 6.39 -8.40 19.90
C ILE A 345 6.61 -9.47 20.98
N LYS A 346 5.68 -10.39 21.14
CA LYS A 346 5.76 -11.50 22.12
C LYS A 346 5.48 -12.89 21.53
N GLN A 347 4.88 -12.94 20.36
CA GLN A 347 4.54 -14.16 19.64
C GLN A 347 4.97 -14.00 18.19
N ALA A 348 5.14 -15.09 17.46
CA ALA A 348 5.45 -15.06 16.03
C ALA A 348 4.51 -14.09 15.31
N GLY A 349 5.09 -13.23 14.48
CA GLY A 349 4.39 -12.08 13.90
C GLY A 349 3.23 -12.49 13.01
N LYS A 350 2.11 -11.80 13.20
CA LYS A 350 0.94 -11.91 12.32
C LYS A 350 0.81 -10.70 11.40
N GLY A 351 1.44 -9.58 11.71
CA GLY A 351 1.45 -8.36 10.90
C GLY A 351 0.05 -7.87 10.52
N GLN A 352 0.00 -7.13 9.43
CA GLN A 352 -1.23 -6.73 8.75
C GLN A 352 -1.04 -6.86 7.23
N ILE A 353 -2.10 -6.62 6.45
CA ILE A 353 -2.00 -6.46 5.00
C ILE A 353 -1.40 -5.10 4.68
N GLY A 354 -0.68 -5.00 3.57
CA GLY A 354 -0.16 -3.74 3.05
C GLY A 354 -0.06 -3.79 1.53
N GLY A 355 0.30 -2.67 0.94
CA GLY A 355 0.52 -2.55 -0.49
C GLY A 355 -0.33 -1.48 -1.14
N GLY A 356 -0.91 -1.78 -2.30
CA GLY A 356 -1.75 -0.86 -3.04
C GLY A 356 -3.10 -1.47 -3.41
N VAL A 357 -4.07 -0.60 -3.57
CA VAL A 357 -5.40 -0.96 -4.06
C VAL A 357 -5.78 -0.08 -5.25
N TRP A 358 -6.51 -0.67 -6.18
CA TRP A 358 -6.94 0.01 -7.40
C TRP A 358 -8.34 0.55 -7.23
N TYR A 359 -8.51 1.82 -7.62
CA TYR A 359 -9.78 2.55 -7.57
C TYR A 359 -10.13 3.10 -8.94
N ILE A 360 -11.44 3.20 -9.25
CA ILE A 360 -11.96 3.84 -10.46
C ILE A 360 -12.56 5.19 -10.06
N PRO A 361 -11.95 6.33 -10.44
CA PRO A 361 -12.58 7.63 -10.25
C PRO A 361 -13.91 7.77 -11.02
N ASN A 362 -14.88 8.45 -10.41
CA ASN A 362 -16.21 8.67 -11.01
C ASN A 362 -16.29 9.92 -11.90
N THR A 363 -15.14 10.55 -12.17
CA THR A 363 -15.07 11.79 -12.97
C THR A 363 -15.02 11.53 -14.47
N GLY A 364 -14.70 10.31 -14.89
CA GLY A 364 -14.71 9.90 -16.29
C GLY A 364 -16.12 9.72 -16.84
N THR A 365 -16.24 9.64 -18.17
CA THR A 365 -17.51 9.30 -18.82
C THR A 365 -18.00 7.90 -18.41
N PRO A 366 -19.31 7.61 -18.50
CA PRO A 366 -19.82 6.26 -18.22
C PRO A 366 -19.06 5.15 -18.96
N ALA A 367 -18.73 5.36 -20.22
CA ALA A 367 -17.96 4.39 -21.00
C ALA A 367 -16.52 4.23 -20.52
N GLN A 368 -15.88 5.30 -20.02
CA GLN A 368 -14.55 5.21 -19.40
C GLN A 368 -14.59 4.43 -18.09
N GLN A 369 -15.59 4.67 -17.22
CA GLN A 369 -15.77 3.94 -15.98
C GLN A 369 -16.02 2.44 -16.24
N ALA A 370 -16.90 2.12 -17.20
CA ALA A 370 -17.14 0.74 -17.62
C ALA A 370 -15.88 0.09 -18.22
N GLY A 371 -15.10 0.84 -19.02
CA GLY A 371 -13.82 0.38 -19.56
C GLY A 371 -12.78 0.10 -18.48
N ALA A 372 -12.68 0.98 -17.49
CA ALA A 372 -11.81 0.81 -16.31
C ALA A 372 -12.20 -0.44 -15.52
N TRP A 373 -13.50 -0.66 -15.28
CA TRP A 373 -13.98 -1.89 -14.65
C TRP A 373 -13.60 -3.14 -15.43
N ARG A 374 -13.78 -3.16 -16.75
CA ARG A 374 -13.39 -4.32 -17.58
C ARG A 374 -11.90 -4.61 -17.50
N PHE A 375 -11.05 -3.58 -17.47
CA PHE A 375 -9.62 -3.76 -17.27
C PHE A 375 -9.30 -4.26 -15.86
N ALA A 376 -9.94 -3.73 -14.82
CA ALA A 376 -9.77 -4.23 -13.45
C ALA A 376 -10.15 -5.72 -13.34
N GLN A 377 -11.26 -6.14 -13.95
CA GLN A 377 -11.66 -7.56 -13.97
C GLN A 377 -10.69 -8.43 -14.78
N PHE A 378 -10.10 -7.91 -15.85
CA PHE A 378 -9.04 -8.60 -16.56
C PHE A 378 -7.81 -8.81 -15.66
N MET A 379 -7.38 -7.80 -14.90
CA MET A 379 -6.30 -7.94 -13.92
C MET A 379 -6.63 -8.97 -12.82
N ASN A 380 -7.90 -9.15 -12.47
CA ASN A 380 -8.35 -10.09 -11.42
C ASN A 380 -8.51 -11.54 -11.94
N GLN A 381 -8.37 -11.81 -13.24
CA GLN A 381 -8.39 -13.18 -13.74
C GLN A 381 -7.26 -14.02 -13.11
N THR A 382 -7.53 -15.28 -12.82
CA THR A 382 -6.60 -16.19 -12.13
C THR A 382 -5.19 -16.17 -12.77
N ALA A 383 -5.10 -16.29 -14.11
CA ALA A 383 -3.82 -16.31 -14.81
C ALA A 383 -3.05 -14.99 -14.67
N ASN A 384 -3.74 -13.83 -14.71
CA ASN A 384 -3.14 -12.51 -14.57
C ASN A 384 -2.69 -12.25 -13.13
N GLN A 385 -3.48 -12.66 -12.13
CA GLN A 385 -3.08 -12.60 -10.72
C GLN A 385 -1.93 -13.58 -10.42
N ALA A 386 -1.90 -14.75 -11.03
CA ALA A 386 -0.78 -15.69 -10.94
C ALA A 386 0.52 -15.09 -11.51
N GLN A 387 0.44 -14.42 -12.67
CA GLN A 387 1.58 -13.67 -13.24
C GLN A 387 2.05 -12.56 -12.28
N TRP A 388 1.12 -11.82 -11.69
CA TRP A 388 1.39 -10.77 -10.71
C TRP A 388 2.11 -11.32 -9.47
N SER A 389 1.72 -12.53 -9.02
CA SER A 389 2.37 -13.21 -7.89
C SER A 389 3.76 -13.74 -8.24
N VAL A 390 3.88 -14.48 -9.34
CA VAL A 390 5.13 -15.19 -9.70
C VAL A 390 6.22 -14.22 -10.17
N THR A 391 5.84 -13.16 -10.89
CA THR A 391 6.78 -12.19 -11.48
C THR A 391 6.89 -10.92 -10.63
N GLY A 392 5.77 -10.39 -10.14
CA GLY A 392 5.68 -9.11 -9.44
C GLY A 392 5.75 -9.21 -7.92
N SER A 393 5.89 -10.41 -7.35
CA SER A 393 5.92 -10.65 -5.89
C SER A 393 4.66 -10.22 -5.12
N ASN A 394 3.52 -10.01 -5.79
CA ASN A 394 2.26 -9.78 -5.10
C ASN A 394 1.81 -11.02 -4.34
N VAL A 395 1.40 -10.86 -3.10
CA VAL A 395 0.79 -11.96 -2.33
C VAL A 395 -0.58 -12.28 -2.92
N PRO A 396 -0.85 -13.54 -3.33
CA PRO A 396 -2.16 -13.91 -3.88
C PRO A 396 -3.26 -13.69 -2.85
N VAL A 397 -4.36 -13.06 -3.28
CA VAL A 397 -5.49 -12.72 -2.42
C VAL A 397 -6.78 -13.47 -2.79
N PHE A 398 -6.82 -14.14 -3.93
CA PHE A 398 -7.95 -14.94 -4.39
C PHE A 398 -7.63 -16.44 -4.30
N THR A 399 -8.53 -17.23 -3.73
CA THR A 399 -8.34 -18.68 -3.54
C THR A 399 -7.98 -19.44 -4.83
N PRO A 400 -8.57 -19.19 -6.02
CA PRO A 400 -8.16 -19.87 -7.24
C PRO A 400 -6.72 -19.59 -7.66
N VAL A 401 -6.19 -18.39 -7.37
CA VAL A 401 -4.80 -18.02 -7.66
C VAL A 401 -3.82 -18.82 -6.82
N ILE A 402 -4.18 -19.03 -5.55
CA ILE A 402 -3.37 -19.81 -4.60
C ILE A 402 -3.21 -21.26 -5.08
N ALA A 403 -4.24 -21.80 -5.74
CA ALA A 403 -4.25 -23.15 -6.29
C ALA A 403 -3.66 -23.24 -7.70
N ASP A 404 -3.29 -22.12 -8.33
CA ASP A 404 -2.74 -22.12 -9.68
C ASP A 404 -1.40 -22.88 -9.75
N PRO A 405 -1.21 -23.79 -10.73
CA PRO A 405 0.02 -24.57 -10.83
C PRO A 405 1.30 -23.75 -10.98
N SER A 406 1.24 -22.57 -11.62
CA SER A 406 2.41 -21.69 -11.75
C SER A 406 2.84 -21.11 -10.39
N VAL A 407 1.87 -20.73 -9.55
CA VAL A 407 2.09 -20.21 -8.20
C VAL A 407 2.64 -21.31 -7.29
N THR A 408 1.96 -22.46 -7.22
CA THR A 408 2.38 -23.57 -6.36
C THR A 408 3.74 -24.15 -6.76
N THR A 409 4.04 -24.23 -8.06
CA THR A 409 5.37 -24.62 -8.55
C THR A 409 6.42 -23.58 -8.14
N SER A 410 6.16 -22.29 -8.34
CA SER A 410 7.07 -21.21 -7.95
C SER A 410 7.42 -21.29 -6.46
N TRP A 411 6.44 -21.55 -5.59
CA TRP A 411 6.63 -21.66 -4.14
C TRP A 411 7.60 -22.76 -3.70
N THR A 412 7.83 -23.74 -4.54
CA THR A 412 8.75 -24.86 -4.24
C THR A 412 10.05 -24.81 -5.02
N SER A 413 10.07 -24.21 -6.21
CA SER A 413 11.18 -24.31 -7.16
C SER A 413 12.05 -23.07 -7.24
N SER A 414 11.55 -21.84 -6.99
CA SER A 414 12.31 -20.61 -7.08
C SER A 414 12.55 -19.98 -5.70
N LEU A 415 13.63 -19.19 -5.57
CA LEU A 415 13.95 -18.50 -4.33
C LEU A 415 12.86 -17.46 -3.97
N ALA A 416 12.51 -16.60 -4.94
CA ALA A 416 11.43 -15.63 -4.78
C ALA A 416 10.11 -16.29 -4.39
N GLY A 417 9.77 -17.42 -5.03
CA GLY A 417 8.55 -18.16 -4.75
C GLY A 417 8.49 -18.73 -3.34
N LYS A 418 9.62 -19.28 -2.82
CA LYS A 418 9.70 -19.75 -1.43
C LYS A 418 9.42 -18.62 -0.43
N TRP A 419 9.97 -17.43 -0.66
CA TRP A 419 9.70 -16.24 0.17
C TRP A 419 8.27 -15.76 0.01
N GLN A 420 7.71 -15.88 -1.20
CA GLN A 420 6.32 -15.54 -1.46
C GLN A 420 5.35 -16.48 -0.72
N LYS A 421 5.71 -17.77 -0.59
CA LYS A 421 4.93 -18.71 0.24
C LYS A 421 4.92 -18.28 1.71
N ILE A 422 6.06 -17.83 2.24
CA ILE A 422 6.13 -17.27 3.61
C ILE A 422 5.22 -16.05 3.72
N ALA A 423 5.29 -15.13 2.75
CA ALA A 423 4.44 -13.95 2.71
C ALA A 423 2.94 -14.30 2.70
N TYR A 424 2.56 -15.29 1.89
CA TYR A 424 1.19 -15.79 1.86
C TYR A 424 0.76 -16.41 3.20
N ASP A 425 1.61 -17.22 3.83
CA ASP A 425 1.29 -17.84 5.13
C ASP A 425 1.13 -16.79 6.24
N VAL A 426 1.93 -15.72 6.21
CA VAL A 426 1.77 -14.57 7.10
C VAL A 426 0.41 -13.92 6.87
N LEU A 427 0.08 -13.57 5.62
CA LEU A 427 -1.18 -12.93 5.29
C LEU A 427 -2.40 -13.80 5.65
N ALA A 428 -2.35 -15.09 5.32
CA ALA A 428 -3.42 -16.03 5.66
C ALA A 428 -3.59 -16.24 7.18
N GLY A 429 -2.55 -15.96 7.96
CA GLY A 429 -2.55 -16.04 9.43
C GLY A 429 -2.94 -14.72 10.13
N VAL A 430 -3.10 -13.61 9.40
CA VAL A 430 -3.54 -12.33 9.98
C VAL A 430 -4.97 -12.47 10.53
N SER A 431 -5.19 -11.98 11.76
CA SER A 431 -6.51 -12.02 12.36
C SER A 431 -7.43 -11.01 11.68
N SER A 432 -8.61 -11.45 11.25
CA SER A 432 -9.66 -10.56 10.75
C SER A 432 -10.24 -9.63 11.83
N ASP A 433 -9.93 -9.88 13.11
CA ASP A 433 -10.34 -9.02 14.22
C ASP A 433 -9.42 -7.79 14.36
N PHE A 434 -8.19 -7.88 13.85
CA PHE A 434 -7.20 -6.80 13.89
C PHE A 434 -6.58 -6.53 12.51
N PRO A 435 -7.39 -6.10 11.53
CA PRO A 435 -6.91 -5.92 10.17
C PRO A 435 -6.12 -4.61 9.93
N GLY A 436 -5.72 -3.89 10.99
CA GLY A 436 -5.11 -2.56 10.93
C GLY A 436 -6.17 -1.45 10.97
N PRO A 437 -5.79 -0.17 11.09
CA PRO A 437 -6.74 0.94 11.19
C PRO A 437 -7.35 1.32 9.83
N ILE A 438 -8.57 1.85 9.86
CA ILE A 438 -9.21 2.57 8.75
C ILE A 438 -9.45 4.01 9.22
N ILE A 439 -8.61 4.94 8.76
CA ILE A 439 -8.66 6.35 9.15
C ILE A 439 -8.47 7.25 7.94
N GLY A 440 -9.08 8.44 7.98
CA GLY A 440 -8.98 9.42 6.90
C GLY A 440 -7.59 10.06 6.80
N PRO A 441 -7.08 10.68 7.88
CA PRO A 441 -5.81 11.40 7.87
C PRO A 441 -4.61 10.45 8.08
N TYR A 442 -4.54 9.38 7.31
CA TYR A 442 -3.50 8.36 7.49
C TYR A 442 -2.09 8.88 7.17
N SER A 443 -1.97 9.77 6.17
CA SER A 443 -0.68 10.40 5.85
C SER A 443 -0.16 11.24 7.00
N GLU A 444 -1.00 12.06 7.61
CA GLU A 444 -0.70 12.93 8.74
C GLU A 444 -0.34 12.10 9.98
N THR A 445 -1.07 11.01 10.20
CA THR A 445 -0.76 10.02 11.25
C THR A 445 0.64 9.45 11.06
N ARG A 446 0.97 8.97 9.87
CA ARG A 446 2.31 8.41 9.57
C ARG A 446 3.42 9.45 9.66
N ILE A 447 3.17 10.71 9.33
CA ILE A 447 4.15 11.78 9.54
C ILE A 447 4.47 11.95 11.03
N ALA A 448 3.46 11.91 11.91
CA ALA A 448 3.67 12.00 13.35
C ALA A 448 4.40 10.77 13.90
N GLU A 449 4.03 9.57 13.49
CA GLU A 449 4.70 8.30 13.84
C GLU A 449 6.16 8.28 13.35
N GLN A 450 6.39 8.66 12.08
CA GLN A 450 7.72 8.78 11.48
C GLN A 450 8.62 9.69 12.31
N LYS A 451 8.10 10.86 12.70
CA LYS A 451 8.84 11.81 13.54
C LYS A 451 9.19 11.19 14.90
N ALA A 452 8.25 10.50 15.56
CA ALA A 452 8.52 9.85 16.84
C ALA A 452 9.60 8.76 16.71
N ILE A 453 9.54 7.93 15.64
CA ILE A 453 10.54 6.89 15.38
C ILE A 453 11.92 7.51 15.14
N GLU A 454 12.02 8.56 14.33
CA GLU A 454 13.29 9.25 14.04
C GLU A 454 13.85 9.94 15.27
N GLU A 455 13.02 10.67 16.04
CA GLU A 455 13.45 11.31 17.27
C GLU A 455 13.93 10.30 18.33
N ALA A 456 13.24 9.17 18.46
CA ALA A 456 13.65 8.12 19.38
C ALA A 456 14.92 7.39 18.89
N LEU A 457 14.94 6.94 17.62
CA LEU A 457 15.94 5.96 17.17
C LEU A 457 17.14 6.61 16.47
N ILE A 458 17.00 7.78 15.90
CA ILE A 458 18.11 8.51 15.24
C ILE A 458 18.68 9.55 16.19
N ASN A 459 17.83 10.35 16.82
CA ASN A 459 18.21 11.47 17.69
C ASN A 459 18.33 11.10 19.17
N ASP A 460 18.09 9.84 19.54
CA ASP A 460 18.23 9.28 20.91
C ASP A 460 17.40 10.02 21.99
N ARG A 461 16.25 10.61 21.59
CA ARG A 461 15.34 11.26 22.53
C ARG A 461 14.58 10.23 23.39
N ASP A 462 14.06 10.70 24.51
CA ASP A 462 13.25 9.89 25.41
C ASP A 462 11.99 9.35 24.70
N VAL A 463 11.81 8.02 24.75
CA VAL A 463 10.73 7.33 24.03
C VAL A 463 9.36 7.72 24.59
N ASP A 464 9.23 7.87 25.93
CA ASP A 464 7.94 8.19 26.53
C ASP A 464 7.49 9.60 26.12
N GLU A 465 8.43 10.54 26.01
CA GLU A 465 8.17 11.92 25.57
C GLU A 465 7.74 11.97 24.10
N VAL A 466 8.51 11.34 23.19
CA VAL A 466 8.24 11.44 21.74
C VAL A 466 6.98 10.69 21.35
N VAL A 467 6.68 9.56 22.01
CA VAL A 467 5.45 8.80 21.79
C VAL A 467 4.23 9.58 22.25
N ALA A 468 4.27 10.18 23.44
CA ALA A 468 3.17 11.03 23.93
C ALA A 468 2.93 12.25 23.02
N GLN A 469 4.00 12.87 22.50
CA GLN A 469 3.88 13.98 21.55
C GLN A 469 3.23 13.55 20.22
N ALA A 470 3.62 12.39 19.69
CA ALA A 470 3.02 11.85 18.46
C ALA A 470 1.54 11.51 18.67
N ASP A 471 1.21 10.86 19.78
CA ASP A 471 -0.17 10.50 20.14
C ASP A 471 -1.10 11.73 20.20
N SER A 472 -0.63 12.81 20.86
CA SER A 472 -1.36 14.09 20.89
C SER A 472 -1.53 14.71 19.50
N THR A 473 -0.51 14.63 18.63
CA THR A 473 -0.57 15.13 17.27
C THR A 473 -1.57 14.33 16.46
N ILE A 474 -1.50 12.99 16.50
CA ILE A 474 -2.41 12.09 15.79
C ILE A 474 -3.86 12.33 16.25
N THR A 475 -4.10 12.46 17.55
CA THR A 475 -5.43 12.78 18.08
C THR A 475 -5.98 14.09 17.50
N SER A 476 -5.12 15.11 17.39
CA SER A 476 -5.54 16.40 16.81
C SER A 476 -5.91 16.28 15.32
N GLU A 477 -5.13 15.53 14.54
CA GLU A 477 -5.41 15.30 13.12
C GLU A 477 -6.69 14.48 12.90
N LEU A 478 -6.90 13.43 13.69
CA LEU A 478 -8.12 12.63 13.67
C LEU A 478 -9.36 13.47 13.98
N ALA A 479 -9.31 14.31 15.01
CA ALA A 479 -10.41 15.18 15.41
C ALA A 479 -10.71 16.25 14.34
N ALA A 480 -9.68 16.86 13.75
CA ALA A 480 -9.84 17.83 12.67
C ALA A 480 -10.49 17.19 11.45
N TYR A 481 -10.00 16.04 11.02
CA TYR A 481 -10.58 15.29 9.90
C TYR A 481 -12.04 14.91 10.13
N ALA A 482 -12.37 14.42 11.33
CA ALA A 482 -13.74 14.04 11.68
C ALA A 482 -14.71 15.24 11.60
N GLN A 483 -14.25 16.44 12.00
CA GLN A 483 -15.04 17.66 11.89
C GLN A 483 -15.28 18.09 10.43
N ASP A 484 -14.27 17.99 9.57
CA ASP A 484 -14.36 18.42 8.19
C ASP A 484 -15.19 17.44 7.34
N ALA A 485 -15.00 16.14 7.55
CA ALA A 485 -15.81 15.11 6.90
C ALA A 485 -17.30 15.16 7.34
N GLY A 486 -17.59 15.62 8.56
CA GLY A 486 -18.97 15.83 9.05
C GLY A 486 -19.68 17.05 8.45
N LYS A 487 -18.94 17.99 7.83
CA LYS A 487 -19.52 19.19 7.18
C LYS A 487 -19.89 18.95 5.70
N GLY A 488 -19.38 17.88 5.11
CA GLY A 488 -19.59 17.53 3.71
C GLY A 488 -20.70 16.48 3.48
N SER A 489 -21.38 16.04 4.53
CA SER A 489 -22.44 15.03 4.50
C SER A 489 -23.84 15.65 4.53
#